data_97253c26f0f10e3957849713a1f2bf82
#
_entry.id   97253c26f0f10e3957849713a1f2bf82
#
_cell.length_a   1.000
_cell.length_b   1.000
_cell.length_c   1.000
_cell.angle_alpha   90.00
_cell.angle_beta   90.00
_cell.angle_gamma   90.00
#
_symmetry.space_group_name_H-M   'P 1'
#
loop_
_entity.id
_entity.type
_entity.pdbx_description
1 polymer ?
#
loop_
_entity_poly.entity_id
_entity_poly.type
_entity_poly.pdbx_seq_one_letter_code
_entity_poly.pdbx_strand_id
1 'polypeptide(L)'
;MRICLFFLITVFLMGCSSTESQRQEPENQTLETILNRKSVRKYKDRPVEKEKIDKLIRAGMAAPSSRDRRPWEFIIVTDWKALDTMAEGLPFARMLKETRQAIVVCGDTIKSSNAWFLDCSAASQNLLLAAESMGLGAVWTAVYPYPDRIEIVRKELRLPDHIMPLNVIPVGYPMQKETPKN
;
A
#
# COMPACT_ATOMS: atom_id res chain seq x y z
N MET A 1 32.07 -80.66 -37.84
CA MET A 1 31.03 -79.67 -38.11
C MET A 1 30.71 -78.95 -36.78
N ARG A 2 31.39 -77.78 -36.58
CA ARG A 2 31.32 -77.03 -35.31
C ARG A 2 30.46 -75.80 -35.54
N ILE A 3 29.29 -75.73 -34.84
CA ILE A 3 28.35 -74.63 -34.88
C ILE A 3 28.77 -73.69 -33.74
N CYS A 4 29.28 -72.49 -34.11
CA CYS A 4 29.52 -71.39 -33.16
C CYS A 4 28.24 -70.64 -32.93
N LEU A 5 27.77 -70.68 -31.70
CA LEU A 5 26.62 -69.93 -31.26
C LEU A 5 27.09 -68.55 -30.76
N PHE A 6 26.82 -67.48 -31.50
CA PHE A 6 27.06 -66.11 -31.06
C PHE A 6 25.93 -65.62 -30.15
N PHE A 7 26.22 -65.44 -28.88
CA PHE A 7 25.32 -64.77 -27.93
C PHE A 7 25.45 -63.27 -28.08
N LEU A 8 24.43 -62.60 -28.58
CA LEU A 8 24.35 -61.16 -28.69
C LEU A 8 23.79 -60.63 -27.33
N ILE A 9 24.69 -60.03 -26.52
CA ILE A 9 24.29 -59.36 -25.28
C ILE A 9 23.82 -57.93 -25.62
N THR A 10 22.50 -57.70 -25.61
CA THR A 10 21.95 -56.34 -25.73
C THR A 10 21.93 -55.69 -24.34
N VAL A 11 22.87 -54.75 -24.14
CA VAL A 11 22.88 -53.91 -22.94
C VAL A 11 21.80 -52.82 -23.06
N PHE A 12 20.75 -52.95 -22.29
CA PHE A 12 19.68 -51.97 -22.18
C PHE A 12 20.14 -50.87 -21.21
N LEU A 13 20.64 -49.74 -21.74
CA LEU A 13 20.94 -48.56 -20.94
C LEU A 13 19.60 -47.91 -20.54
N MET A 14 19.10 -48.20 -19.33
CA MET A 14 18.04 -47.43 -18.70
C MET A 14 18.59 -46.06 -18.34
N GLY A 15 18.34 -45.08 -19.21
CA GLY A 15 18.56 -43.68 -18.90
C GLY A 15 17.60 -43.24 -17.80
N CYS A 16 18.10 -43.05 -16.58
CA CYS A 16 17.39 -42.41 -15.50
C CYS A 16 17.27 -40.91 -15.82
N SER A 17 16.17 -40.52 -16.47
CA SER A 17 15.80 -39.10 -16.56
C SER A 17 15.39 -38.65 -15.17
N SER A 18 16.30 -38.04 -14.42
CA SER A 18 15.97 -37.28 -13.24
C SER A 18 15.14 -36.06 -13.70
N THR A 19 13.83 -36.21 -13.66
CA THR A 19 12.93 -35.06 -13.74
C THR A 19 13.15 -34.26 -12.48
N GLU A 20 13.99 -33.23 -12.56
CA GLU A 20 14.02 -32.20 -11.55
C GLU A 20 12.62 -31.59 -11.48
N SER A 21 11.86 -32.06 -10.52
CA SER A 21 10.64 -31.40 -10.10
C SER A 21 11.06 -30.00 -9.65
N GLN A 22 10.86 -29.00 -10.51
CA GLN A 22 10.94 -27.61 -10.11
C GLN A 22 9.95 -27.43 -8.96
N ARG A 23 10.46 -27.45 -7.75
CA ARG A 23 9.74 -27.01 -6.56
C ARG A 23 9.37 -25.57 -6.80
N GLN A 24 8.13 -25.30 -7.26
CA GLN A 24 7.59 -23.94 -7.23
C GLN A 24 7.67 -23.50 -5.78
N GLU A 25 8.51 -22.51 -5.51
CA GLU A 25 8.50 -21.85 -4.21
C GLU A 25 7.08 -21.35 -3.93
N PRO A 26 6.56 -21.54 -2.72
CA PRO A 26 5.23 -21.05 -2.38
C PRO A 26 5.20 -19.55 -2.65
N GLU A 27 4.23 -19.13 -3.44
CA GLU A 27 4.02 -17.75 -3.85
C GLU A 27 4.02 -16.84 -2.61
N ASN A 28 4.98 -15.91 -2.55
CA ASN A 28 5.16 -15.04 -1.39
C ASN A 28 4.16 -13.88 -1.46
N GLN A 29 3.01 -14.03 -0.81
CA GLN A 29 1.94 -13.03 -0.76
C GLN A 29 2.42 -11.62 -0.38
N THR A 30 3.45 -11.51 0.46
CA THR A 30 4.00 -10.20 0.84
C THR A 30 4.69 -9.53 -0.33
N LEU A 31 5.55 -10.26 -1.05
CA LEU A 31 6.22 -9.74 -2.24
C LEU A 31 5.21 -9.38 -3.33
N GLU A 32 4.22 -10.22 -3.55
CA GLU A 32 3.15 -9.92 -4.50
C GLU A 32 2.40 -8.64 -4.16
N THR A 33 2.03 -8.45 -2.90
CA THR A 33 1.37 -7.22 -2.46
C THR A 33 2.24 -5.99 -2.72
N ILE A 34 3.55 -6.09 -2.44
CA ILE A 34 4.51 -5.00 -2.68
C ILE A 34 4.60 -4.68 -4.17
N LEU A 35 4.78 -5.71 -5.01
CA LEU A 35 4.97 -5.56 -6.46
C LEU A 35 3.67 -5.13 -7.17
N ASN A 36 2.52 -5.59 -6.70
CA ASN A 36 1.22 -5.26 -7.28
C ASN A 36 0.64 -3.93 -6.80
N ARG A 37 1.18 -3.33 -5.72
CA ARG A 37 0.69 -2.04 -5.22
C ARG A 37 0.79 -0.95 -6.29
N LYS A 38 -0.29 -0.26 -6.50
CA LYS A 38 -0.43 0.82 -7.49
C LYS A 38 -1.18 2.02 -6.92
N SER A 39 -1.04 3.16 -7.57
CA SER A 39 -1.77 4.38 -7.22
C SER A 39 -3.11 4.40 -7.95
N VAL A 40 -4.20 4.18 -7.20
CA VAL A 40 -5.57 4.19 -7.72
C VAL A 40 -6.16 5.59 -7.58
N ARG A 41 -6.77 6.10 -8.66
CA ARG A 41 -7.35 7.46 -8.72
C ARG A 41 -8.78 7.50 -9.25
N LYS A 42 -9.39 6.34 -9.50
CA LYS A 42 -10.79 6.22 -9.88
C LYS A 42 -11.48 5.21 -8.99
N TYR A 43 -12.54 5.62 -8.35
CA TYR A 43 -13.20 4.84 -7.31
C TYR A 43 -14.66 4.59 -7.64
N LYS A 44 -15.17 3.45 -7.19
CA LYS A 44 -16.60 3.16 -7.18
C LYS A 44 -17.28 4.01 -6.10
N ASP A 45 -18.48 4.43 -6.36
CA ASP A 45 -19.35 5.12 -5.38
C ASP A 45 -19.85 4.12 -4.32
N ARG A 46 -18.91 3.66 -3.50
CA ARG A 46 -19.14 2.68 -2.43
C ARG A 46 -18.25 3.00 -1.23
N PRO A 47 -18.84 3.15 -0.03
CA PRO A 47 -18.04 3.32 1.18
C PRO A 47 -17.21 2.06 1.48
N VAL A 48 -16.06 2.24 2.12
CA VAL A 48 -15.26 1.15 2.66
C VAL A 48 -15.76 0.84 4.06
N GLU A 49 -15.90 -0.43 4.36
CA GLU A 49 -16.39 -0.92 5.65
C GLU A 49 -15.42 -0.53 6.78
N LYS A 50 -16.00 -0.20 7.95
CA LYS A 50 -15.24 0.25 9.12
C LYS A 50 -14.14 -0.74 9.49
N GLU A 51 -14.42 -2.03 9.43
CA GLU A 51 -13.47 -3.09 9.78
C GLU A 51 -12.22 -3.09 8.87
N LYS A 52 -12.38 -2.70 7.60
CA LYS A 52 -11.25 -2.54 6.68
C LYS A 52 -10.44 -1.29 7.01
N ILE A 53 -11.11 -0.19 7.35
CA ILE A 53 -10.43 1.03 7.79
C ILE A 53 -9.64 0.78 9.07
N ASP A 54 -10.21 0.09 10.05
CA ASP A 54 -9.53 -0.28 11.28
C ASP A 54 -8.28 -1.14 11.00
N LYS A 55 -8.33 -2.05 10.02
CA LYS A 55 -7.16 -2.83 9.58
C LYS A 55 -6.10 -1.96 8.92
N LEU A 56 -6.49 -0.96 8.11
CA LEU A 56 -5.55 0.00 7.52
C LEU A 56 -4.81 0.78 8.60
N ILE A 57 -5.54 1.33 9.57
CA ILE A 57 -4.94 2.07 10.68
C ILE A 57 -3.97 1.19 11.48
N ARG A 58 -4.38 -0.04 11.80
CA ARG A 58 -3.49 -0.99 12.49
C ARG A 58 -2.22 -1.31 11.71
N ALA A 59 -2.32 -1.45 10.38
CA ALA A 59 -1.15 -1.64 9.52
C ALA A 59 -0.22 -0.43 9.56
N GLY A 60 -0.77 0.80 9.50
CA GLY A 60 -0.01 2.03 9.68
C GLY A 60 0.70 2.08 11.03
N MET A 61 -0.01 1.75 12.11
CA MET A 61 0.54 1.72 13.48
C MET A 61 1.64 0.67 13.68
N ALA A 62 1.72 -0.35 12.82
CA ALA A 62 2.77 -1.37 12.86
C ALA A 62 4.09 -0.94 12.21
N ALA A 63 4.16 0.28 11.67
CA ALA A 63 5.39 0.80 11.08
C ALA A 63 6.49 0.99 12.13
N PRO A 64 7.78 0.89 11.76
CA PRO A 64 8.86 1.29 12.64
C PRO A 64 8.87 2.81 12.82
N SER A 65 9.37 3.28 13.97
CA SER A 65 9.58 4.70 14.20
C SER A 65 10.88 4.97 14.94
N SER A 66 11.44 6.15 14.73
CA SER A 66 12.66 6.59 15.41
C SER A 66 12.48 6.51 16.92
N ARG A 67 13.32 5.69 17.60
CA ARG A 67 13.30 5.48 19.05
C ARG A 67 11.93 5.05 19.59
N ASP A 68 11.12 4.38 18.77
CA ASP A 68 9.75 3.93 19.07
C ASP A 68 8.81 5.07 19.52
N ARG A 69 8.99 6.28 18.98
CA ARG A 69 8.22 7.46 19.37
C ARG A 69 6.80 7.48 18.82
N ARG A 70 6.53 6.75 17.75
CA ARG A 70 5.20 6.60 17.15
C ARG A 70 4.45 7.92 16.97
N PRO A 71 5.03 8.89 16.24
CA PRO A 71 4.48 10.25 16.18
C PRO A 71 3.25 10.38 15.27
N TRP A 72 2.84 9.31 14.58
CA TRP A 72 1.73 9.34 13.65
C TRP A 72 0.39 9.55 14.33
N GLU A 73 -0.42 10.40 13.72
CA GLU A 73 -1.84 10.60 14.00
C GLU A 73 -2.60 10.36 12.72
N PHE A 74 -3.67 9.54 12.78
CA PHE A 74 -4.49 9.21 11.63
C PHE A 74 -5.85 9.85 11.77
N ILE A 75 -6.25 10.65 10.77
CA ILE A 75 -7.55 11.30 10.74
C ILE A 75 -8.35 10.69 9.58
N ILE A 76 -9.47 10.04 9.93
CA ILE A 76 -10.39 9.48 8.95
C ILE A 76 -11.38 10.56 8.56
N VAL A 77 -11.36 10.99 7.31
CA VAL A 77 -12.25 12.01 6.76
C VAL A 77 -13.33 11.33 5.94
N THR A 78 -14.58 11.48 6.38
CA THR A 78 -15.79 10.97 5.69
C THR A 78 -16.76 12.09 5.33
N ASP A 79 -16.52 13.30 5.85
CA ASP A 79 -17.32 14.47 5.48
C ASP A 79 -16.99 14.86 4.03
N TRP A 80 -17.99 14.76 3.18
CA TRP A 80 -17.87 15.06 1.75
C TRP A 80 -17.47 16.52 1.49
N LYS A 81 -17.88 17.47 2.35
CA LYS A 81 -17.53 18.88 2.21
C LYS A 81 -16.03 19.10 2.47
N ALA A 82 -15.47 18.45 3.49
CA ALA A 82 -14.05 18.49 3.76
C ALA A 82 -13.24 17.82 2.62
N LEU A 83 -13.75 16.69 2.10
CA LEU A 83 -13.13 16.02 0.94
C LEU A 83 -13.14 16.93 -0.30
N ASP A 84 -14.24 17.62 -0.58
CA ASP A 84 -14.35 18.56 -1.70
C ASP A 84 -13.39 19.74 -1.55
N THR A 85 -13.35 20.37 -0.35
CA THR A 85 -12.42 21.48 -0.06
C THR A 85 -10.96 21.05 -0.31
N MET A 86 -10.58 19.88 0.18
CA MET A 86 -9.22 19.36 -0.05
C MET A 86 -8.99 18.98 -1.52
N ALA A 87 -10.01 18.48 -2.23
CA ALA A 87 -9.90 18.16 -3.65
C ALA A 87 -9.66 19.39 -4.52
N GLU A 88 -10.21 20.52 -4.15
CA GLU A 88 -10.05 21.81 -4.85
C GLU A 88 -8.71 22.49 -4.52
N GLY A 89 -8.33 22.43 -3.25
CA GLY A 89 -7.13 23.11 -2.77
C GLY A 89 -5.83 22.34 -3.00
N LEU A 90 -5.87 21.00 -3.09
CA LEU A 90 -4.67 20.18 -3.23
C LEU A 90 -4.42 19.81 -4.69
N PRO A 91 -3.22 20.04 -5.23
CA PRO A 91 -2.85 19.57 -6.57
C PRO A 91 -2.96 18.04 -6.63
N PHE A 92 -3.45 17.54 -7.76
CA PHE A 92 -3.56 16.07 -8.01
C PHE A 92 -4.47 15.31 -7.02
N ALA A 93 -5.37 15.99 -6.29
CA ALA A 93 -6.27 15.39 -5.29
C ALA A 93 -7.74 15.31 -5.75
N ARG A 94 -8.03 15.55 -7.03
CA ARG A 94 -9.41 15.57 -7.57
C ARG A 94 -10.22 14.32 -7.27
N MET A 95 -9.54 13.15 -7.13
CA MET A 95 -10.20 11.90 -6.79
C MET A 95 -10.85 11.91 -5.40
N LEU A 96 -10.53 12.87 -4.53
CA LEU A 96 -11.23 13.05 -3.26
C LEU A 96 -12.72 13.35 -3.43
N LYS A 97 -13.12 13.89 -4.58
CA LYS A 97 -14.55 14.10 -4.93
C LYS A 97 -15.28 12.79 -5.28
N GLU A 98 -14.54 11.76 -5.68
CA GLU A 98 -15.09 10.47 -6.07
C GLU A 98 -15.07 9.45 -4.93
N THR A 99 -14.11 9.60 -4.01
CA THR A 99 -13.99 8.71 -2.86
C THR A 99 -14.93 9.11 -1.75
N ARG A 100 -15.45 8.13 -1.00
CA ARG A 100 -16.31 8.36 0.17
C ARG A 100 -15.51 8.66 1.43
N GLN A 101 -14.19 8.48 1.39
CA GLN A 101 -13.33 8.69 2.55
C GLN A 101 -11.86 8.78 2.18
N ALA A 102 -11.10 9.44 3.07
CA ALA A 102 -9.67 9.53 3.02
C ALA A 102 -9.08 9.35 4.42
N ILE A 103 -7.82 8.93 4.47
CA ILE A 103 -7.02 8.90 5.68
C ILE A 103 -5.95 9.99 5.54
N VAL A 104 -5.97 10.97 6.46
CA VAL A 104 -4.90 11.97 6.55
C VAL A 104 -3.89 11.46 7.56
N VAL A 105 -2.65 11.28 7.11
CA VAL A 105 -1.54 10.90 7.99
C VAL A 105 -0.83 12.16 8.42
N CYS A 106 -0.81 12.39 9.72
CA CYS A 106 -0.13 13.51 10.37
C CYS A 106 0.96 13.02 11.29
N GLY A 107 1.92 13.88 11.59
CA GLY A 107 2.95 13.65 12.59
C GLY A 107 2.89 14.66 13.70
N ASP A 108 3.04 14.18 14.93
CA ASP A 108 3.24 15.01 16.12
C ASP A 108 4.71 15.44 16.18
N THR A 109 4.96 16.72 15.93
CA THR A 109 6.30 17.30 15.88
C THR A 109 6.92 17.46 17.28
N ILE A 110 6.12 17.41 18.35
CA ILE A 110 6.60 17.38 19.73
C ILE A 110 7.14 15.98 20.07
N LYS A 111 6.42 14.91 19.71
CA LYS A 111 6.87 13.54 19.92
C LYS A 111 8.15 13.21 19.15
N SER A 112 8.28 13.72 17.91
CA SER A 112 9.42 13.43 17.03
C SER A 112 9.74 14.62 16.13
N SER A 113 10.55 15.57 16.63
CA SER A 113 10.83 16.84 15.93
C SER A 113 11.52 16.65 14.57
N ASN A 114 12.47 15.72 14.47
CA ASN A 114 13.35 15.58 13.31
C ASN A 114 13.05 14.36 12.41
N ALA A 115 12.26 13.41 12.89
CA ALA A 115 12.02 12.15 12.18
C ALA A 115 10.54 11.87 11.91
N TRP A 116 9.61 12.70 12.38
CA TRP A 116 8.17 12.48 12.26
C TRP A 116 7.75 12.17 10.81
N PHE A 117 8.31 12.88 9.83
CA PHE A 117 7.93 12.71 8.42
C PHE A 117 8.44 11.37 7.85
N LEU A 118 9.60 10.87 8.31
CA LEU A 118 10.10 9.55 7.94
C LEU A 118 9.23 8.45 8.57
N ASP A 119 8.95 8.57 9.87
CA ASP A 119 8.11 7.64 10.61
C ASP A 119 6.70 7.55 10.01
N CYS A 120 6.10 8.72 9.72
CA CYS A 120 4.78 8.80 9.08
C CYS A 120 4.80 8.31 7.62
N SER A 121 5.94 8.43 6.92
CA SER A 121 6.10 7.87 5.57
C SER A 121 6.08 6.33 5.60
N ALA A 122 6.76 5.74 6.57
CA ALA A 122 6.72 4.29 6.77
C ALA A 122 5.29 3.82 7.10
N ALA A 123 4.59 4.53 7.98
CA ALA A 123 3.19 4.26 8.32
C ALA A 123 2.26 4.39 7.08
N SER A 124 2.46 5.43 6.26
CA SER A 124 1.70 5.61 5.02
C SER A 124 1.94 4.48 4.03
N GLN A 125 3.18 4.01 3.87
CA GLN A 125 3.47 2.88 2.99
C GLN A 125 2.79 1.60 3.47
N ASN A 126 2.77 1.33 4.77
CA ASN A 126 2.02 0.20 5.33
C ASN A 126 0.52 0.29 5.04
N LEU A 127 -0.08 1.50 5.15
CA LEU A 127 -1.48 1.73 4.76
C LEU A 127 -1.73 1.39 3.29
N LEU A 128 -0.84 1.82 2.39
CA LEU A 128 -0.97 1.57 0.95
C LEU A 128 -0.86 0.08 0.61
N LEU A 129 0.05 -0.65 1.26
CA LEU A 129 0.19 -2.10 1.10
C LEU A 129 -1.02 -2.86 1.65
N ALA A 130 -1.51 -2.47 2.82
CA ALA A 130 -2.70 -3.06 3.41
C ALA A 130 -3.95 -2.81 2.55
N ALA A 131 -4.08 -1.63 1.92
CA ALA A 131 -5.15 -1.36 0.97
C ALA A 131 -5.10 -2.33 -0.22
N GLU A 132 -3.93 -2.49 -0.85
CA GLU A 132 -3.73 -3.43 -1.96
C GLU A 132 -4.10 -4.87 -1.56
N SER A 133 -3.61 -5.35 -0.41
CA SER A 133 -3.86 -6.73 0.06
C SER A 133 -5.35 -7.02 0.32
N MET A 134 -6.15 -5.98 0.58
CA MET A 134 -7.60 -6.09 0.81
C MET A 134 -8.45 -5.78 -0.44
N GLY A 135 -7.81 -5.62 -1.62
CA GLY A 135 -8.50 -5.26 -2.85
C GLY A 135 -9.06 -3.83 -2.87
N LEU A 136 -8.54 -2.96 -2.01
CA LEU A 136 -8.85 -1.53 -2.02
C LEU A 136 -7.85 -0.77 -2.88
N GLY A 137 -8.29 0.36 -3.42
CA GLY A 137 -7.42 1.34 -4.07
C GLY A 137 -7.05 2.45 -3.10
N ALA A 138 -5.81 2.91 -3.20
CA ALA A 138 -5.33 4.06 -2.46
C ALA A 138 -4.24 4.79 -3.26
N VAL A 139 -4.00 6.07 -2.91
CA VAL A 139 -2.90 6.84 -3.49
C VAL A 139 -2.36 7.85 -2.49
N TRP A 140 -1.05 8.05 -2.52
CA TRP A 140 -0.38 9.10 -1.76
C TRP A 140 -0.59 10.46 -2.42
N THR A 141 -1.31 11.38 -1.76
CA THR A 141 -1.40 12.78 -2.16
C THR A 141 -0.57 13.62 -1.20
N ALA A 142 0.57 14.11 -1.65
CA ALA A 142 1.53 14.81 -0.80
C ALA A 142 0.99 16.17 -0.30
N VAL A 143 1.13 16.40 0.99
CA VAL A 143 0.86 17.67 1.66
C VAL A 143 2.18 18.29 2.10
N TYR A 144 2.95 17.63 2.95
CA TYR A 144 4.30 18.06 3.33
C TYR A 144 5.29 17.77 2.18
N PRO A 145 6.27 18.65 1.91
CA PRO A 145 6.68 19.86 2.65
C PRO A 145 6.10 21.19 2.10
N TYR A 146 4.96 21.19 1.45
CA TYR A 146 4.43 22.36 0.73
C TYR A 146 3.57 23.23 1.66
N PRO A 147 3.98 24.49 1.96
CA PRO A 147 3.28 25.33 2.94
C PRO A 147 1.82 25.62 2.61
N ASP A 148 1.54 25.88 1.33
CA ASP A 148 0.19 26.10 0.80
C ASP A 148 -0.75 24.92 1.04
N ARG A 149 -0.26 23.72 0.82
CA ARG A 149 -1.04 22.49 1.04
C ARG A 149 -1.22 22.19 2.52
N ILE A 150 -0.18 22.41 3.32
CA ILE A 150 -0.21 22.25 4.77
C ILE A 150 -1.30 23.16 5.36
N GLU A 151 -1.35 24.41 4.93
CA GLU A 151 -2.33 25.39 5.41
C GLU A 151 -3.76 24.94 5.10
N ILE A 152 -4.03 24.48 3.87
CA ILE A 152 -5.35 23.97 3.47
C ILE A 152 -5.82 22.83 4.39
N VAL A 153 -4.97 21.81 4.57
CA VAL A 153 -5.35 20.64 5.38
C VAL A 153 -5.49 21.00 6.85
N ARG A 154 -4.58 21.82 7.40
CA ARG A 154 -4.63 22.26 8.79
C ARG A 154 -5.90 23.06 9.07
N LYS A 155 -6.26 24.00 8.20
CA LYS A 155 -7.46 24.82 8.34
C LYS A 155 -8.72 23.99 8.25
N GLU A 156 -8.82 23.11 7.25
CA GLU A 156 -9.99 22.26 7.04
C GLU A 156 -10.24 21.31 8.22
N LEU A 157 -9.18 20.66 8.72
CA LEU A 157 -9.27 19.69 9.79
C LEU A 157 -9.05 20.30 11.20
N ARG A 158 -8.83 21.61 11.31
CA ARG A 158 -8.59 22.34 12.57
C ARG A 158 -7.45 21.72 13.38
N LEU A 159 -6.34 21.41 12.72
CA LEU A 159 -5.23 20.74 13.37
C LEU A 159 -4.50 21.67 14.33
N PRO A 160 -4.10 21.19 15.53
CA PRO A 160 -3.21 21.91 16.43
C PRO A 160 -1.85 22.19 15.78
N ASP A 161 -1.11 23.20 16.29
CA ASP A 161 0.14 23.65 15.70
C ASP A 161 1.22 22.57 15.61
N HIS A 162 1.27 21.68 16.56
CA HIS A 162 2.24 20.59 16.61
C HIS A 162 1.86 19.38 15.74
N ILE A 163 0.65 19.33 15.19
CA ILE A 163 0.20 18.25 14.30
C ILE A 163 0.39 18.69 12.84
N MET A 164 1.34 18.05 12.19
CA MET A 164 1.77 18.38 10.84
C MET A 164 1.26 17.33 9.84
N PRO A 165 0.41 17.70 8.86
CA PRO A 165 -0.08 16.76 7.87
C PRO A 165 1.03 16.39 6.88
N LEU A 166 1.27 15.09 6.69
CA LEU A 166 2.20 14.54 5.72
C LEU A 166 1.56 14.34 4.35
N ASN A 167 0.43 13.67 4.35
CA ASN A 167 -0.31 13.35 3.12
C ASN A 167 -1.79 13.14 3.39
N VAL A 168 -2.56 13.16 2.30
CA VAL A 168 -3.95 12.70 2.27
C VAL A 168 -4.00 11.46 1.40
N ILE A 169 -4.55 10.37 1.91
CA ILE A 169 -4.68 9.09 1.24
C ILE A 169 -6.16 8.80 0.97
N PRO A 170 -6.68 9.09 -0.24
CA PRO A 170 -7.97 8.60 -0.66
C PRO A 170 -8.01 7.08 -0.61
N VAL A 171 -9.06 6.49 -0.07
CA VAL A 171 -9.24 5.04 0.03
C VAL A 171 -10.62 4.67 -0.46
N GLY A 172 -10.71 3.66 -1.32
CA GLY A 172 -11.99 3.22 -1.87
C GLY A 172 -11.85 1.94 -2.69
N TYR A 173 -12.96 1.47 -3.24
CA TYR A 173 -12.95 0.36 -4.19
C TYR A 173 -12.54 0.86 -5.58
N PRO A 174 -11.52 0.26 -6.24
CA PRO A 174 -11.13 0.66 -7.59
C PRO A 174 -12.29 0.53 -8.57
N MET A 175 -12.46 1.51 -9.46
CA MET A 175 -13.49 1.44 -10.50
C MET A 175 -13.17 0.31 -11.50
N GLN A 176 -11.89 0.12 -11.80
CA GLN A 176 -11.39 -0.90 -12.71
C GLN A 176 -10.11 -1.51 -12.17
N LYS A 177 -9.74 -2.68 -12.70
CA LYS A 177 -8.46 -3.30 -12.38
C LYS A 177 -7.35 -2.48 -13.07
N GLU A 178 -6.51 -1.84 -12.30
CA GLU A 178 -5.36 -1.11 -12.83
C GLU A 178 -4.11 -2.00 -12.84
N THR A 179 -3.20 -1.75 -13.77
CA THR A 179 -1.93 -2.48 -13.85
C THR A 179 -0.91 -1.89 -12.87
N PRO A 180 -0.08 -2.72 -12.23
CA PRO A 180 1.07 -2.27 -11.46
C PRO A 180 2.01 -1.43 -12.34
N LYS A 181 2.83 -0.61 -11.71
CA LYS A 181 3.97 0.01 -12.39
C LYS A 181 5.09 -1.02 -12.50
N ASN A 182 5.52 -1.28 -13.73
CA ASN A 182 6.76 -2.02 -14.00
C ASN A 182 7.96 -1.13 -13.68
#